data_7ea76109a90a2df93052606d09c4964a
#
_entry.id   7ea76109a90a2df93052606d09c4964a
#
_cell.length_a   1.000
_cell.length_b   1.000
_cell.length_c   1.000
_cell.angle_alpha   90.00
_cell.angle_beta   90.00
_cell.angle_gamma   90.00
#
_symmetry.space_group_name_H-M   'P 1'
#
loop_
_entity.id
_entity.type
_entity.pdbx_description
1 polymer ?
#
loop_
_entity_poly.entity_id
_entity_poly.type
_entity_poly.pdbx_seq_one_letter_code
_entity_poly.pdbx_strand_id
1 'polypeptide(L)'
;MSASDTPNPPHARDFTWPGPDNSRVPFWVYSDPGIHDREQRDLFQGPTWNFLCLDAEIPNPGDYKTTMVGDAPIIVVRDGDGAVNAMVNRCAHKGALVCYKRRGTVSELTCIYHNWVYDLGGKLTGVAFQRGVRGKGGMEDDFDAADHGLQRLRVE
;
A
#
# COMPACT_ATOMS: atom_id res chain seq x y z
N MET A 1 -41.82 -8.50 17.88
CA MET A 1 -40.81 -9.57 17.66
C MET A 1 -40.60 -9.68 16.17
N SER A 2 -39.60 -9.02 15.69
CA SER A 2 -39.36 -8.85 14.24
C SER A 2 -38.27 -9.83 13.82
N ALA A 3 -38.54 -10.51 12.73
CA ALA A 3 -37.63 -11.46 12.10
C ALA A 3 -36.34 -10.76 11.66
N SER A 4 -35.24 -11.44 11.89
CA SER A 4 -33.90 -11.04 11.50
C SER A 4 -33.79 -10.95 9.98
N ASP A 5 -33.68 -9.74 9.45
CA ASP A 5 -33.18 -9.50 8.09
C ASP A 5 -31.68 -9.86 8.03
N THR A 6 -31.39 -11.12 7.86
CA THR A 6 -30.08 -11.54 7.32
C THR A 6 -30.09 -11.22 5.84
N PRO A 7 -29.15 -10.39 5.33
CA PRO A 7 -29.08 -10.15 3.90
C PRO A 7 -28.85 -11.49 3.19
N ASN A 8 -29.75 -11.79 2.26
CA ASN A 8 -29.67 -12.95 1.39
C ASN A 8 -28.27 -12.95 0.73
N PRO A 9 -27.50 -14.05 0.79
CA PRO A 9 -26.21 -14.10 0.09
C PRO A 9 -26.44 -13.79 -1.40
N PRO A 10 -25.56 -13.03 -2.04
CA PRO A 10 -25.69 -12.69 -3.44
C PRO A 10 -25.91 -13.98 -4.23
N HIS A 11 -26.94 -13.99 -5.05
CA HIS A 11 -27.33 -15.14 -5.87
C HIS A 11 -26.09 -15.80 -6.44
N ALA A 12 -25.96 -17.12 -6.24
CA ALA A 12 -24.90 -17.90 -6.85
C ALA A 12 -24.95 -17.67 -8.36
N ARG A 13 -24.08 -16.80 -8.87
CA ARG A 13 -23.97 -16.58 -10.31
C ARG A 13 -23.55 -17.88 -10.94
N ASP A 14 -24.20 -18.27 -11.99
CA ASP A 14 -23.78 -19.40 -12.80
C ASP A 14 -22.49 -19.00 -13.53
N PHE A 15 -21.35 -19.43 -13.00
CA PHE A 15 -20.04 -19.19 -13.58
C PHE A 15 -19.74 -20.18 -14.72
N THR A 16 -20.66 -20.34 -15.62
CA THR A 16 -20.50 -21.22 -16.76
C THR A 16 -19.55 -20.60 -17.78
N TRP A 17 -18.49 -21.32 -18.10
CA TRP A 17 -17.55 -20.92 -19.15
C TRP A 17 -18.21 -21.16 -20.53
N PRO A 18 -18.13 -20.17 -21.46
CA PRO A 18 -18.94 -20.21 -22.71
C PRO A 18 -18.47 -21.24 -23.75
N GLY A 19 -17.38 -21.97 -23.50
CA GLY A 19 -16.85 -22.97 -24.41
C GLY A 19 -15.80 -23.87 -23.76
N PRO A 20 -15.30 -24.87 -24.46
CA PRO A 20 -14.35 -25.85 -23.93
C PRO A 20 -12.91 -25.31 -23.84
N ASP A 21 -12.68 -24.15 -24.37
CA ASP A 21 -11.37 -23.50 -24.42
C ASP A 21 -11.42 -22.04 -23.91
N ASN A 22 -10.26 -21.39 -23.86
CA ASN A 22 -10.10 -20.01 -23.41
C ASN A 22 -10.22 -18.97 -24.54
N SER A 23 -10.75 -19.32 -25.70
CA SER A 23 -10.92 -18.41 -26.83
C SER A 23 -11.94 -17.32 -26.56
N ARG A 24 -12.84 -17.53 -25.61
CA ARG A 24 -13.86 -16.57 -25.16
C ARG A 24 -13.85 -16.45 -23.66
N VAL A 25 -13.51 -15.26 -23.16
CA VAL A 25 -13.57 -14.94 -21.74
C VAL A 25 -14.95 -14.35 -21.44
N PRO A 26 -15.72 -14.91 -20.50
CA PRO A 26 -17.02 -14.37 -20.15
C PRO A 26 -16.89 -13.01 -19.46
N PHE A 27 -17.81 -12.11 -19.72
CA PHE A 27 -17.74 -10.73 -19.23
C PHE A 27 -17.71 -10.63 -17.69
N TRP A 28 -18.36 -11.57 -16.99
CA TRP A 28 -18.38 -11.59 -15.52
C TRP A 28 -17.00 -11.74 -14.89
N VAL A 29 -16.01 -12.32 -15.60
CA VAL A 29 -14.61 -12.40 -15.10
C VAL A 29 -14.05 -11.01 -14.76
N TYR A 30 -14.45 -10.00 -15.54
CA TYR A 30 -13.97 -8.61 -15.38
C TYR A 30 -14.85 -7.75 -14.48
N SER A 31 -16.02 -8.23 -14.07
CA SER A 31 -16.99 -7.41 -13.36
C SER A 31 -17.51 -8.02 -12.06
N ASP A 32 -17.09 -9.24 -11.71
CA ASP A 32 -17.53 -9.91 -10.49
C ASP A 32 -16.65 -9.49 -9.29
N PRO A 33 -17.24 -8.89 -8.22
CA PRO A 33 -16.49 -8.45 -7.06
C PRO A 33 -15.76 -9.59 -6.34
N GLY A 34 -16.35 -10.80 -6.32
CA GLY A 34 -15.74 -11.95 -5.65
C GLY A 34 -14.49 -12.46 -6.38
N ILE A 35 -14.42 -12.31 -7.71
CA ILE A 35 -13.21 -12.57 -8.49
C ILE A 35 -12.17 -11.52 -8.18
N HIS A 36 -12.54 -10.23 -8.24
CA HIS A 36 -11.67 -9.13 -7.90
C HIS A 36 -11.04 -9.31 -6.50
N ASP A 37 -11.84 -9.61 -5.49
CA ASP A 37 -11.34 -9.83 -4.13
C ASP A 37 -10.33 -10.98 -4.04
N ARG A 38 -10.56 -12.06 -4.82
CA ARG A 38 -9.60 -13.17 -4.88
C ARG A 38 -8.31 -12.77 -5.61
N GLU A 39 -8.40 -12.03 -6.71
CA GLU A 39 -7.23 -11.51 -7.42
C GLU A 39 -6.40 -10.60 -6.53
N GLN A 40 -7.05 -9.69 -5.77
CA GLN A 40 -6.35 -8.85 -4.80
C GLN A 40 -5.60 -9.69 -3.78
N ARG A 41 -6.23 -10.69 -3.17
CA ARG A 41 -5.64 -11.50 -2.11
C ARG A 41 -4.60 -12.49 -2.63
N ASP A 42 -4.89 -13.19 -3.72
CA ASP A 42 -4.14 -14.38 -4.14
C ASP A 42 -3.08 -14.04 -5.20
N LEU A 43 -3.28 -12.97 -5.98
CA LEU A 43 -2.35 -12.53 -7.02
C LEU A 43 -1.60 -11.27 -6.63
N PHE A 44 -2.29 -10.15 -6.47
CA PHE A 44 -1.63 -8.85 -6.26
C PHE A 44 -0.98 -8.71 -4.88
N GLN A 45 -1.61 -9.21 -3.83
CA GLN A 45 -1.12 -9.17 -2.45
C GLN A 45 -0.65 -10.54 -1.94
N GLY A 46 -0.70 -11.56 -2.80
CA GLY A 46 -0.26 -12.92 -2.52
C GLY A 46 1.24 -13.13 -2.76
N PRO A 47 1.72 -14.37 -2.71
CA PRO A 47 3.13 -14.71 -2.88
C PRO A 47 3.55 -14.71 -4.37
N THR A 48 3.28 -13.61 -5.05
CA THR A 48 3.60 -13.41 -6.47
C THR A 48 4.50 -12.20 -6.66
N TRP A 49 5.30 -12.21 -7.73
CA TRP A 49 6.10 -11.05 -8.10
C TRP A 49 5.28 -10.10 -8.96
N ASN A 50 5.30 -8.83 -8.60
CA ASN A 50 4.64 -7.76 -9.32
C ASN A 50 5.67 -6.75 -9.82
N PHE A 51 5.52 -6.32 -11.07
CA PHE A 51 6.36 -5.27 -11.62
C PHE A 51 6.04 -3.92 -10.95
N LEU A 52 7.06 -3.22 -10.46
CA LEU A 52 6.91 -1.90 -9.84
C LEU A 52 7.45 -0.77 -10.71
N CYS A 53 8.71 -0.88 -11.13
CA CYS A 53 9.34 0.10 -12.01
C CYS A 53 10.58 -0.49 -12.69
N LEU A 54 11.10 0.24 -13.67
CA LEU A 54 12.44 0.01 -14.19
C LEU A 54 13.46 0.73 -13.29
N ASP A 55 14.64 0.15 -13.13
CA ASP A 55 15.76 0.76 -12.40
C ASP A 55 16.11 2.16 -12.94
N ALA A 56 16.02 2.33 -14.26
CA ALA A 56 16.24 3.61 -14.94
C ALA A 56 15.20 4.71 -14.63
N GLU A 57 14.08 4.38 -13.99
CA GLU A 57 13.07 5.37 -13.59
C GLU A 57 13.38 6.04 -12.25
N ILE A 58 14.31 5.45 -11.47
CA ILE A 58 14.78 5.95 -10.18
C ILE A 58 16.32 5.85 -10.11
N PRO A 59 17.06 6.52 -11.02
CA PRO A 59 18.50 6.30 -11.20
C PRO A 59 19.37 6.82 -10.06
N ASN A 60 18.92 7.81 -9.30
CA ASN A 60 19.74 8.49 -8.31
C ASN A 60 19.23 8.26 -6.88
N PRO A 61 20.08 8.35 -5.86
CA PRO A 61 19.65 8.37 -4.47
C PRO A 61 18.55 9.41 -4.20
N GLY A 62 17.51 9.00 -3.51
CA GLY A 62 16.33 9.80 -3.24
C GLY A 62 15.25 9.77 -4.32
N ASP A 63 15.56 9.30 -5.53
CA ASP A 63 14.55 9.17 -6.58
C ASP A 63 13.51 8.13 -6.18
N TYR A 64 12.25 8.51 -6.36
CA TYR A 64 11.12 7.62 -6.05
C TYR A 64 10.07 7.62 -7.16
N LYS A 65 9.31 6.53 -7.19
CA LYS A 65 8.10 6.38 -8.00
C LYS A 65 6.97 5.81 -7.14
N THR A 66 5.75 6.31 -7.34
CA THR A 66 4.56 5.67 -6.79
C THR A 66 3.85 4.87 -7.88
N THR A 67 3.32 3.72 -7.49
CA THR A 67 2.57 2.81 -8.36
C THR A 67 1.47 2.12 -7.57
N MET A 68 0.70 1.27 -8.24
CA MET A 68 -0.32 0.43 -7.63
C MET A 68 0.02 -1.04 -7.90
N VAL A 69 -0.20 -1.88 -6.90
CA VAL A 69 -0.24 -3.34 -7.06
C VAL A 69 -1.63 -3.79 -6.63
N GLY A 70 -2.47 -4.11 -7.60
CA GLY A 70 -3.90 -4.16 -7.35
C GLY A 70 -4.38 -2.85 -6.74
N ASP A 71 -5.07 -2.91 -5.61
CA ASP A 71 -5.57 -1.74 -4.87
C ASP A 71 -4.56 -1.17 -3.86
N ALA A 72 -3.39 -1.80 -3.71
CA ALA A 72 -2.36 -1.34 -2.79
C ALA A 72 -1.50 -0.23 -3.41
N PRO A 73 -1.46 0.98 -2.85
CA PRO A 73 -0.55 2.03 -3.27
C PRO A 73 0.86 1.72 -2.77
N ILE A 74 1.85 1.79 -3.65
CA ILE A 74 3.26 1.46 -3.37
C ILE A 74 4.15 2.65 -3.65
N ILE A 75 5.18 2.84 -2.81
CA ILE A 75 6.35 3.69 -3.07
C ILE A 75 7.53 2.78 -3.38
N VAL A 76 8.23 3.07 -4.46
CA VAL A 76 9.55 2.52 -4.76
C VAL A 76 10.54 3.66 -4.69
N VAL A 77 11.64 3.51 -3.96
CA VAL A 77 12.62 4.58 -3.75
C VAL A 77 14.04 3.99 -3.72
N ARG A 78 14.99 4.72 -4.29
CA ARG A 78 16.42 4.43 -4.13
C ARG A 78 16.94 5.18 -2.92
N ASP A 79 17.54 4.47 -1.97
CA ASP A 79 18.13 5.09 -0.79
C ASP A 79 19.53 5.66 -1.05
N GLY A 80 20.12 6.24 0.01
CA GLY A 80 21.43 6.87 -0.05
C GLY A 80 22.60 5.93 -0.39
N ASP A 81 22.44 4.65 -0.10
CA ASP A 81 23.41 3.59 -0.39
C ASP A 81 23.21 2.98 -1.78
N GLY A 82 22.19 3.44 -2.51
CA GLY A 82 21.84 2.96 -3.84
C GLY A 82 20.93 1.73 -3.85
N ALA A 83 20.52 1.23 -2.69
CA ALA A 83 19.59 0.12 -2.60
C ALA A 83 18.16 0.57 -2.95
N VAL A 84 17.41 -0.30 -3.62
CA VAL A 84 16.00 -0.06 -3.93
C VAL A 84 15.14 -0.62 -2.79
N ASN A 85 14.26 0.22 -2.26
CA ASN A 85 13.28 -0.14 -1.27
C ASN A 85 11.87 0.02 -1.85
N ALA A 86 10.96 -0.89 -1.50
CA ALA A 86 9.54 -0.74 -1.79
C ALA A 86 8.73 -0.90 -0.51
N MET A 87 7.68 -0.10 -0.41
CA MET A 87 6.80 -0.12 0.76
C MET A 87 5.39 0.33 0.41
N VAL A 88 4.43 -0.08 1.22
CA VAL A 88 3.06 0.39 1.10
C VAL A 88 3.00 1.89 1.37
N ASN A 89 2.43 2.65 0.43
CA ASN A 89 2.30 4.11 0.50
C ASN A 89 1.15 4.51 1.43
N ARG A 90 1.23 4.09 2.69
CA ARG A 90 0.25 4.39 3.74
C ARG A 90 0.98 4.71 5.03
N CYS A 91 0.74 5.90 5.55
CA CYS A 91 1.29 6.35 6.83
C CYS A 91 0.80 5.45 7.96
N ALA A 92 1.69 4.96 8.81
CA ALA A 92 1.37 4.09 9.94
C ALA A 92 0.45 4.77 10.98
N HIS A 93 0.38 6.10 10.98
CA HIS A 93 -0.49 6.84 11.90
C HIS A 93 -1.98 6.68 11.59
N LYS A 94 -2.43 7.10 10.39
CA LYS A 94 -3.85 7.16 9.99
C LYS A 94 -4.08 6.71 8.54
N GLY A 95 -3.15 5.98 7.94
CA GLY A 95 -3.31 5.42 6.61
C GLY A 95 -3.32 6.42 5.43
N ALA A 96 -2.98 7.70 5.67
CA ALA A 96 -2.88 8.67 4.58
C ALA A 96 -1.74 8.31 3.62
N LEU A 97 -1.89 8.66 2.35
CA LEU A 97 -0.79 8.54 1.40
C LEU A 97 0.40 9.41 1.86
N VAL A 98 1.59 8.83 1.91
CA VAL A 98 2.82 9.55 2.24
C VAL A 98 3.32 10.34 1.03
N CYS A 99 3.40 9.69 -0.15
CA CYS A 99 3.77 10.32 -1.41
C CYS A 99 2.56 10.44 -2.33
N TYR A 100 2.25 11.67 -2.75
CA TYR A 100 1.14 11.98 -3.68
C TYR A 100 1.58 12.12 -5.12
N LYS A 101 2.82 12.54 -5.35
CA LYS A 101 3.35 12.70 -6.70
C LYS A 101 3.77 11.35 -7.26
N ARG A 102 3.58 11.17 -8.56
CA ARG A 102 3.96 9.92 -9.24
C ARG A 102 5.45 9.63 -9.20
N ARG A 103 6.28 10.65 -9.12
CA ARG A 103 7.74 10.56 -9.03
C ARG A 103 8.33 11.85 -8.45
N GLY A 104 9.55 11.77 -7.98
CA GLY A 104 10.31 12.90 -7.45
C GLY A 104 11.60 12.42 -6.83
N THR A 105 12.32 13.37 -6.22
CA THR A 105 13.55 13.10 -5.46
C THR A 105 13.38 13.68 -4.09
N VAL A 106 13.65 12.91 -3.04
CA VAL A 106 13.48 13.28 -1.64
C VAL A 106 14.62 12.74 -0.79
N SER A 107 14.90 13.38 0.32
CA SER A 107 15.84 12.88 1.34
C SER A 107 15.15 12.06 2.44
N GLU A 108 13.84 12.24 2.58
CA GLU A 108 12.98 11.58 3.56
C GLU A 108 11.54 11.55 3.06
N LEU A 109 10.71 10.68 3.62
CA LEU A 109 9.32 10.52 3.26
C LEU A 109 8.45 11.18 4.35
N THR A 110 7.91 12.36 4.09
CA THR A 110 7.11 13.11 5.07
C THR A 110 5.62 13.02 4.74
N CYS A 111 4.84 12.49 5.68
CA CYS A 111 3.38 12.45 5.58
C CYS A 111 2.81 13.87 5.69
N ILE A 112 2.06 14.32 4.69
CA ILE A 112 1.49 15.69 4.68
C ILE A 112 0.35 15.89 5.68
N TYR A 113 -0.21 14.80 6.24
CA TYR A 113 -1.37 14.92 7.12
C TYR A 113 -0.95 15.34 8.54
N HIS A 114 0.01 14.64 9.17
CA HIS A 114 0.45 14.96 10.53
C HIS A 114 1.99 15.01 10.66
N ASN A 115 2.71 15.17 9.54
CA ASN A 115 4.17 15.34 9.50
C ASN A 115 4.94 14.19 10.20
N TRP A 116 4.44 12.96 10.08
CA TRP A 116 5.25 11.81 10.41
C TRP A 116 6.31 11.63 9.32
N VAL A 117 7.57 11.47 9.75
CA VAL A 117 8.73 11.42 8.86
C VAL A 117 9.33 10.01 8.89
N TYR A 118 9.59 9.49 7.72
CA TYR A 118 10.23 8.18 7.53
C TYR A 118 11.51 8.35 6.73
N ASP A 119 12.51 7.55 7.03
CA ASP A 119 13.66 7.43 6.15
C ASP A 119 13.29 6.70 4.83
N LEU A 120 14.26 6.64 3.89
CA LEU A 120 14.03 5.99 2.60
C LEU A 120 13.92 4.45 2.70
N GLY A 121 14.23 3.87 3.84
CA GLY A 121 14.00 2.47 4.19
C GLY A 121 12.63 2.22 4.83
N GLY A 122 11.84 3.28 5.08
CA GLY A 122 10.51 3.19 5.69
C GLY A 122 10.47 3.19 7.21
N LYS A 123 11.61 3.40 7.90
CA LYS A 123 11.65 3.51 9.36
C LYS A 123 11.11 4.87 9.79
N LEU A 124 10.23 4.91 10.80
CA LEU A 124 9.77 6.16 11.39
C LEU A 124 10.91 6.86 12.15
N THR A 125 11.26 8.07 11.72
CA THR A 125 12.37 8.87 12.27
C THR A 125 11.91 10.14 12.96
N GLY A 126 10.67 10.59 12.69
CA GLY A 126 10.15 11.81 13.29
C GLY A 126 8.63 11.80 13.44
N VAL A 127 8.17 12.29 14.58
CA VAL A 127 6.76 12.48 14.91
C VAL A 127 6.55 13.91 15.38
N ALA A 128 5.73 14.67 14.65
CA ALA A 128 5.40 16.02 15.06
C ALA A 128 4.68 16.00 16.41
N PHE A 129 5.13 16.87 17.31
CA PHE A 129 4.55 16.99 18.66
C PHE A 129 4.56 15.70 19.49
N GLN A 130 5.51 14.80 19.27
CA GLN A 130 5.63 13.53 20.03
C GLN A 130 5.55 13.73 21.55
N ARG A 131 6.15 14.82 22.06
CA ARG A 131 6.14 15.17 23.48
C ARG A 131 5.06 16.20 23.83
N GLY A 132 4.07 16.39 22.96
CA GLY A 132 3.03 17.39 23.10
C GLY A 132 3.50 18.82 22.91
N VAL A 133 2.58 19.77 23.20
CA VAL A 133 2.85 21.19 23.15
C VAL A 133 2.97 21.71 24.60
N ARG A 134 4.15 22.19 24.99
CA ARG A 134 4.46 22.64 26.37
C ARG A 134 4.16 21.56 27.41
N GLY A 135 4.46 20.30 27.09
CA GLY A 135 4.25 19.17 27.98
C GLY A 135 2.78 18.72 28.14
N LYS A 136 1.90 19.17 27.22
CA LYS A 136 0.48 18.76 27.23
C LYS A 136 0.15 18.03 25.93
N GLY A 137 -0.49 16.86 26.04
CA GLY A 137 -0.75 15.93 24.95
C GLY A 137 0.55 15.29 24.46
N GLY A 138 0.57 14.77 23.26
CA GLY A 138 1.67 14.02 22.69
C GLY A 138 1.27 12.59 22.44
N MET A 139 2.26 11.74 22.18
CA MET A 139 2.08 10.28 22.10
C MET A 139 2.03 9.67 23.51
N GLU A 140 1.46 8.49 23.63
CA GLU A 140 1.45 7.70 24.85
C GLU A 140 2.87 7.41 25.33
N ASP A 141 3.04 7.17 26.64
CA ASP A 141 4.36 6.96 27.25
C ASP A 141 5.07 5.70 26.72
N ASP A 142 4.32 4.71 26.25
CA ASP A 142 4.79 3.46 25.66
C ASP A 142 4.96 3.51 24.14
N PHE A 143 4.81 4.69 23.51
CA PHE A 143 4.99 4.83 22.08
C PHE A 143 6.41 4.54 21.65
N ASP A 144 6.59 3.45 20.87
CA ASP A 144 7.86 3.12 20.21
C ASP A 144 7.78 3.40 18.71
N ALA A 145 8.62 4.31 18.21
CA ALA A 145 8.71 4.62 16.78
C ALA A 145 9.13 3.41 15.94
N ALA A 146 9.81 2.43 16.53
CA ALA A 146 10.22 1.21 15.82
C ALA A 146 9.03 0.37 15.34
N ASP A 147 7.91 0.42 16.05
CA ASP A 147 6.69 -0.32 15.71
C ASP A 147 5.84 0.37 14.63
N HIS A 148 6.22 1.59 14.23
CA HIS A 148 5.41 2.45 13.37
C HIS A 148 6.09 2.78 12.03
N GLY A 149 6.95 1.89 11.53
CA GLY A 149 7.52 2.00 10.18
C GLY A 149 6.47 1.79 9.09
N LEU A 150 6.80 2.18 7.86
CA LEU A 150 6.02 1.81 6.68
C LEU A 150 6.15 0.30 6.44
N GLN A 151 5.08 -0.32 5.99
CA GLN A 151 5.09 -1.74 5.64
C GLN A 151 6.03 -1.97 4.45
N ARG A 152 7.16 -2.64 4.69
CA ARG A 152 8.15 -2.96 3.66
C ARG A 152 7.74 -4.16 2.83
N LEU A 153 8.09 -4.12 1.56
CA LEU A 153 7.91 -5.20 0.60
C LEU A 153 9.28 -5.75 0.21
N ARG A 154 9.30 -7.02 -0.16
CA ARG A 154 10.49 -7.63 -0.77
C ARG A 154 10.66 -7.10 -2.19
N VAL A 155 11.88 -6.76 -2.58
CA VAL A 155 12.28 -6.33 -3.92
C VAL A 155 13.47 -7.14 -4.42
N GLU A 156 13.50 -7.38 -5.73
CA GLU A 156 14.61 -8.02 -6.46
C GLU A 156 14.85 -7.27 -7.76
#